data_e3c9011e0309ddcc5a5af9703af66733
#
_entry.id   e3c9011e0309ddcc5a5af9703af66733
#
_cell.length_a   1.000
_cell.length_b   1.000
_cell.length_c   1.000
_cell.angle_alpha   90.00
_cell.angle_beta   90.00
_cell.angle_gamma   90.00
#
_symmetry.space_group_name_H-M   'P 1'
#
loop_
_entity.id
_entity.type
_entity.pdbx_description
1 polymer ?
#
loop_
_entity_poly.entity_id
_entity_poly.type
_entity_poly.pdbx_seq_one_letter_code
_entity_poly.pdbx_strand_id
1 'polypeptide(L)'
;MSKIKLAPWQLSLLAAVFIVAANNGGLFASLSRELDMLSADGFGFLLTITVLMVFVLNTLFLVVGVGRLQKAVLAVFFVATSILGYFSNEMGVVFHEEMFLNIAETLRDNNSAEAIELTSLPLMARVFFFGILPSALLIFVDLVHRPFFRELGTRVIVAAASLALLSGVVLPNYKYVTYFSVEHRDLRFKVMPIFPIMSLVRLTRDKLHHEQPFKVIDADATRFAGSGKRTVGIMVVGETARADHFSLNGYRKQTNPMLSSAGDIVFGHGESCGTSTLFSVPCMFSIEGRDTYTASDAEGESNVLDILTAAGVRTIWIDNNSSCKHACDRIENLNLRRDLDEASPYYSDMGYFDEVLIENIDAYLDDEGQDTLIVLHSLGSHGPAYSRRYPPQFGVFTPYCDKASPKECSDELVSNAYDNTIVYTDYVLSQLIDKLRARVDDFDSFLFYASDHGESLGENGVYLHGLPYALAPKAQTDVPFILWLSNGFQKNHTISQLAFEQLGRRWLSHDNISHTLMGFYDVEATSYVAEQDLFARPDRGHARTLYSVAVSAM
;
A
#
# COMPACT_ATOMS: atom_id res chain seq x y z
N MET A 1 -2.49 45.20 -21.38
CA MET A 1 -2.91 45.18 -19.97
C MET A 1 -1.73 45.60 -19.10
N SER A 2 -1.91 46.57 -18.20
CA SER A 2 -0.87 46.98 -17.24
C SER A 2 -0.58 45.84 -16.29
N LYS A 3 0.71 45.44 -16.16
CA LYS A 3 1.13 44.42 -15.24
C LYS A 3 1.07 44.91 -13.78
N ILE A 4 0.67 44.04 -12.87
CA ILE A 4 0.64 44.33 -11.44
C ILE A 4 2.10 44.28 -10.92
N LYS A 5 2.58 45.34 -10.30
CA LYS A 5 3.92 45.42 -9.73
C LYS A 5 3.90 44.94 -8.28
N LEU A 6 4.61 43.86 -7.97
CA LEU A 6 4.77 43.32 -6.64
C LEU A 6 6.24 43.15 -6.24
N ALA A 7 6.55 43.38 -4.99
CA ALA A 7 7.82 42.93 -4.45
C ALA A 7 7.82 41.38 -4.29
N PRO A 8 8.98 40.70 -4.40
CA PRO A 8 9.09 39.25 -4.27
C PRO A 8 8.43 38.70 -3.00
N TRP A 9 8.60 39.35 -1.87
CA TRP A 9 8.01 38.92 -0.59
C TRP A 9 6.47 39.04 -0.58
N GLN A 10 5.89 40.02 -1.28
CA GLN A 10 4.44 40.16 -1.39
C GLN A 10 3.84 39.01 -2.20
N LEU A 11 4.50 38.65 -3.30
CA LEU A 11 4.04 37.51 -4.11
C LEU A 11 4.18 36.20 -3.33
N SER A 12 5.27 35.99 -2.56
CA SER A 12 5.44 34.82 -1.68
C SER A 12 4.32 34.71 -0.65
N LEU A 13 4.00 35.81 0.02
CA LEU A 13 2.93 35.83 1.03
C LEU A 13 1.56 35.54 0.44
N LEU A 14 1.22 36.20 -0.68
CA LEU A 14 -0.05 35.97 -1.38
C LEU A 14 -0.18 34.51 -1.84
N ALA A 15 0.90 33.93 -2.39
CA ALA A 15 0.91 32.53 -2.78
C ALA A 15 0.74 31.58 -1.57
N ALA A 16 1.42 31.84 -0.45
CA ALA A 16 1.28 31.07 0.76
C ALA A 16 -0.15 31.09 1.32
N VAL A 17 -0.76 32.27 1.41
CA VAL A 17 -2.16 32.44 1.84
C VAL A 17 -3.11 31.70 0.90
N PHE A 18 -2.92 31.86 -0.43
CA PHE A 18 -3.75 31.18 -1.43
C PHE A 18 -3.64 29.64 -1.29
N ILE A 19 -2.43 29.07 -1.21
CA ILE A 19 -2.24 27.63 -1.09
C ILE A 19 -2.87 27.10 0.20
N VAL A 20 -2.70 27.77 1.34
CA VAL A 20 -3.29 27.36 2.61
C VAL A 20 -4.82 27.37 2.52
N ALA A 21 -5.40 28.42 1.99
CA ALA A 21 -6.86 28.52 1.87
C ALA A 21 -7.46 27.52 0.88
N ALA A 22 -6.78 27.30 -0.26
CA ALA A 22 -7.30 26.45 -1.33
C ALA A 22 -7.16 24.95 -1.07
N ASN A 23 -6.13 24.51 -0.31
CA ASN A 23 -5.78 23.10 -0.24
C ASN A 23 -5.99 22.44 1.14
N ASN A 24 -6.51 23.15 2.14
CA ASN A 24 -6.71 22.62 3.49
C ASN A 24 -8.19 22.52 3.91
N GLY A 25 -9.09 22.40 2.96
CA GLY A 25 -10.54 22.26 3.24
C GLY A 25 -10.84 21.09 4.17
N GLY A 26 -10.23 19.92 3.93
CA GLY A 26 -10.39 18.74 4.76
C GLY A 26 -9.84 18.91 6.18
N LEU A 27 -8.70 19.58 6.35
CA LEU A 27 -8.17 19.94 7.66
C LEU A 27 -9.14 20.87 8.41
N PHE A 28 -9.56 21.95 7.78
CA PHE A 28 -10.47 22.92 8.40
C PHE A 28 -11.83 22.32 8.73
N ALA A 29 -12.35 21.43 7.88
CA ALA A 29 -13.58 20.69 8.17
C ALA A 29 -13.43 19.73 9.35
N SER A 30 -12.28 19.06 9.49
CA SER A 30 -11.98 18.21 10.64
C SER A 30 -11.85 19.04 11.92
N LEU A 31 -11.09 20.12 11.88
CA LEU A 31 -10.94 21.04 13.01
C LEU A 31 -12.29 21.62 13.46
N SER A 32 -13.19 21.97 12.54
CA SER A 32 -14.50 22.51 12.90
C SER A 32 -15.44 21.50 13.55
N ARG A 33 -15.18 20.21 13.45
CA ARG A 33 -15.94 19.15 14.14
C ARG A 33 -15.43 18.89 15.55
N GLU A 34 -14.14 19.03 15.76
CA GLU A 34 -13.46 18.73 17.02
C GLU A 34 -13.35 19.96 17.95
N LEU A 35 -13.34 21.15 17.37
CA LEU A 35 -13.21 22.41 18.10
C LEU A 35 -14.55 23.11 18.29
N ASP A 36 -14.81 23.62 19.49
CA ASP A 36 -15.82 24.67 19.67
C ASP A 36 -15.29 25.97 19.05
N MET A 37 -15.67 26.21 17.79
CA MET A 37 -15.24 27.35 17.00
C MET A 37 -15.69 28.70 17.55
N LEU A 38 -16.67 28.72 18.47
CA LEU A 38 -17.16 29.93 19.13
C LEU A 38 -16.38 30.23 20.42
N SER A 39 -15.59 29.28 20.92
CA SER A 39 -14.73 29.50 22.07
C SER A 39 -13.46 30.29 21.68
N ALA A 40 -12.92 31.04 22.62
CA ALA A 40 -11.64 31.75 22.42
C ALA A 40 -10.47 30.78 22.12
N ASP A 41 -10.49 29.61 22.76
CA ASP A 41 -9.46 28.58 22.61
C ASP A 41 -9.53 27.91 21.25
N GLY A 42 -10.72 27.53 20.78
CA GLY A 42 -10.92 26.92 19.46
C GLY A 42 -10.57 27.87 18.32
N PHE A 43 -11.03 29.12 18.39
CA PHE A 43 -10.65 30.15 17.42
C PHE A 43 -9.15 30.47 17.48
N GLY A 44 -8.58 30.58 18.68
CA GLY A 44 -7.14 30.80 18.88
C GLY A 44 -6.29 29.68 18.27
N PHE A 45 -6.72 28.43 18.41
CA PHE A 45 -6.04 27.28 17.78
C PHE A 45 -6.09 27.35 16.26
N LEU A 46 -7.28 27.56 15.69
CA LEU A 46 -7.44 27.68 14.23
C LEU A 46 -6.57 28.80 13.65
N LEU A 47 -6.57 29.95 14.30
CA LEU A 47 -5.74 31.09 13.90
C LEU A 47 -4.25 30.71 13.97
N THR A 48 -3.84 30.04 15.06
CA THR A 48 -2.44 29.62 15.28
C THR A 48 -1.97 28.68 14.17
N ILE A 49 -2.74 27.62 13.85
CA ILE A 49 -2.39 26.67 12.79
C ILE A 49 -2.35 27.36 11.43
N THR A 50 -3.33 28.22 11.13
CA THR A 50 -3.38 28.94 9.84
C THR A 50 -2.17 29.86 9.68
N VAL A 51 -1.83 30.65 10.70
CA VAL A 51 -0.67 31.55 10.67
C VAL A 51 0.64 30.75 10.58
N LEU A 52 0.75 29.62 11.30
CA LEU A 52 1.92 28.73 11.22
C LEU A 52 2.12 28.20 9.80
N MET A 53 1.06 27.71 9.16
CA MET A 53 1.12 27.19 7.80
C MET A 53 1.54 28.28 6.79
N VAL A 54 0.94 29.45 6.88
CA VAL A 54 1.30 30.59 6.02
C VAL A 54 2.75 31.00 6.26
N PHE A 55 3.20 31.07 7.52
CA PHE A 55 4.59 31.41 7.88
C PHE A 55 5.58 30.42 7.28
N VAL A 56 5.35 29.12 7.45
CA VAL A 56 6.26 28.07 6.93
C VAL A 56 6.37 28.17 5.42
N LEU A 57 5.24 28.26 4.70
CA LEU A 57 5.23 28.36 3.24
C LEU A 57 5.83 29.68 2.73
N ASN A 58 5.50 30.79 3.37
CA ASN A 58 6.08 32.08 3.00
C ASN A 58 7.60 32.07 3.15
N THR A 59 8.10 31.51 4.26
CA THR A 59 9.54 31.37 4.51
C THR A 59 10.21 30.48 3.45
N LEU A 60 9.59 29.34 3.12
CA LEU A 60 10.06 28.47 2.05
C LEU A 60 10.17 29.22 0.72
N PHE A 61 9.12 29.94 0.32
CA PHE A 61 9.10 30.71 -0.93
C PHE A 61 10.07 31.88 -0.95
N LEU A 62 10.36 32.48 0.20
CA LEU A 62 11.41 33.53 0.33
C LEU A 62 12.81 32.94 0.16
N VAL A 63 13.04 31.69 0.59
CA VAL A 63 14.34 31.02 0.47
C VAL A 63 14.56 30.49 -0.96
N VAL A 64 13.59 29.72 -1.47
CA VAL A 64 13.73 29.03 -2.77
C VAL A 64 13.46 29.96 -3.96
N GLY A 65 12.58 30.94 -3.78
CA GLY A 65 12.15 31.85 -4.85
C GLY A 65 13.13 33.00 -5.09
N VAL A 66 14.24 32.76 -5.78
CA VAL A 66 15.23 33.80 -6.10
C VAL A 66 15.08 34.31 -7.54
N GLY A 67 14.99 35.62 -7.71
CA GLY A 67 14.95 36.26 -9.03
C GLY A 67 13.79 35.78 -9.89
N ARG A 68 14.11 35.41 -11.16
CA ARG A 68 13.12 34.95 -12.15
C ARG A 68 12.57 33.55 -11.84
N LEU A 69 13.30 32.74 -11.03
CA LEU A 69 12.87 31.39 -10.64
C LEU A 69 11.63 31.42 -9.74
N GLN A 70 11.39 32.48 -8.99
CA GLN A 70 10.26 32.57 -8.05
C GLN A 70 8.91 32.23 -8.69
N LYS A 71 8.64 32.77 -9.89
CA LYS A 71 7.37 32.48 -10.58
C LYS A 71 7.27 31.04 -11.03
N ALA A 72 8.38 30.45 -11.51
CA ALA A 72 8.42 29.04 -11.91
C ALA A 72 8.19 28.12 -10.72
N VAL A 73 8.86 28.39 -9.59
CA VAL A 73 8.66 27.65 -8.35
C VAL A 73 7.20 27.73 -7.90
N LEU A 74 6.61 28.92 -7.85
CA LEU A 74 5.21 29.09 -7.45
C LEU A 74 4.24 28.37 -8.39
N ALA A 75 4.49 28.39 -9.71
CA ALA A 75 3.67 27.68 -10.69
C ALA A 75 3.69 26.16 -10.43
N VAL A 76 4.87 25.59 -10.19
CA VAL A 76 5.00 24.17 -9.82
C VAL A 76 4.25 23.88 -8.51
N PHE A 77 4.40 24.73 -7.50
CA PHE A 77 3.69 24.55 -6.23
C PHE A 77 2.17 24.66 -6.40
N PHE A 78 1.63 25.57 -7.19
CA PHE A 78 0.19 25.67 -7.43
C PHE A 78 -0.35 24.40 -8.06
N VAL A 79 0.31 23.86 -9.08
CA VAL A 79 -0.12 22.62 -9.74
C VAL A 79 0.02 21.43 -8.79
N ALA A 80 1.19 21.23 -8.20
CA ALA A 80 1.44 20.10 -7.30
C ALA A 80 0.48 20.09 -6.10
N THR A 81 0.31 21.25 -5.43
CA THR A 81 -0.58 21.33 -4.25
C THR A 81 -2.05 21.20 -4.61
N SER A 82 -2.47 21.56 -5.83
CA SER A 82 -3.84 21.35 -6.28
C SER A 82 -4.16 19.87 -6.47
N ILE A 83 -3.20 19.06 -6.98
CA ILE A 83 -3.32 17.61 -7.12
C ILE A 83 -3.33 16.95 -5.75
N LEU A 84 -2.29 17.19 -4.94
CA LEU A 84 -2.19 16.61 -3.60
C LEU A 84 -3.39 16.99 -2.72
N GLY A 85 -3.83 18.25 -2.81
CA GLY A 85 -4.99 18.74 -2.08
C GLY A 85 -6.31 18.11 -2.53
N TYR A 86 -6.43 17.68 -3.79
CA TYR A 86 -7.59 16.92 -4.25
C TYR A 86 -7.66 15.58 -3.55
N PHE A 87 -6.63 14.77 -3.68
CA PHE A 87 -6.63 13.43 -3.07
C PHE A 87 -6.73 13.47 -1.55
N SER A 88 -6.06 14.41 -0.89
CA SER A 88 -6.14 14.54 0.56
C SER A 88 -7.53 14.99 1.05
N ASN A 89 -8.15 15.98 0.40
CA ASN A 89 -9.44 16.53 0.84
C ASN A 89 -10.63 15.67 0.40
N GLU A 90 -10.54 15.03 -0.77
CA GLU A 90 -11.66 14.32 -1.38
C GLU A 90 -11.63 12.81 -1.10
N MET A 91 -10.45 12.21 -1.01
CA MET A 91 -10.29 10.77 -0.82
C MET A 91 -9.67 10.38 0.52
N GLY A 92 -9.24 11.37 1.32
CA GLY A 92 -8.59 11.12 2.61
C GLY A 92 -7.14 10.60 2.52
N VAL A 93 -6.53 10.65 1.32
CA VAL A 93 -5.16 10.16 1.10
C VAL A 93 -4.15 10.94 1.93
N VAL A 94 -3.24 10.24 2.58
CA VAL A 94 -2.12 10.80 3.35
C VAL A 94 -0.83 10.62 2.56
N PHE A 95 -0.17 11.73 2.23
CA PHE A 95 1.10 11.73 1.47
C PHE A 95 2.31 11.58 2.41
N HIS A 96 2.51 10.38 2.94
CA HIS A 96 3.68 10.00 3.73
C HIS A 96 4.78 9.40 2.84
N GLU A 97 5.87 8.94 3.43
CA GLU A 97 7.07 8.48 2.74
C GLU A 97 6.76 7.33 1.76
N GLU A 98 6.03 6.32 2.20
CA GLU A 98 5.66 5.15 1.39
C GLU A 98 4.76 5.53 0.22
N MET A 99 3.82 6.48 0.41
CA MET A 99 2.97 6.97 -0.67
C MET A 99 3.78 7.65 -1.78
N PHE A 100 4.86 8.38 -1.44
CA PHE A 100 5.75 8.95 -2.46
C PHE A 100 6.57 7.89 -3.17
N LEU A 101 6.94 6.80 -2.50
CA LEU A 101 7.59 5.65 -3.14
C LEU A 101 6.61 4.97 -4.10
N ASN A 102 5.36 4.73 -3.72
CA ASN A 102 4.32 4.20 -4.59
C ASN A 102 4.13 5.04 -5.86
N ILE A 103 4.02 6.37 -5.69
CA ILE A 103 3.90 7.29 -6.85
C ILE A 103 5.13 7.18 -7.76
N ALA A 104 6.33 7.14 -7.19
CA ALA A 104 7.56 7.06 -7.96
C ALA A 104 7.66 5.74 -8.74
N GLU A 105 7.23 4.65 -8.15
CA GLU A 105 7.21 3.32 -8.78
C GLU A 105 6.15 3.24 -9.88
N THR A 106 4.92 3.69 -9.64
CA THR A 106 3.87 3.77 -10.65
C THR A 106 4.33 4.54 -11.89
N LEU A 107 5.09 5.63 -11.68
CA LEU A 107 5.67 6.41 -12.78
C LEU A 107 6.83 5.68 -13.48
N ARG A 108 7.63 4.91 -12.75
CA ARG A 108 8.77 4.14 -13.28
C ARG A 108 8.29 2.96 -14.13
N ASP A 109 7.28 2.25 -13.66
CA ASP A 109 6.72 1.07 -14.32
C ASP A 109 5.87 1.42 -15.54
N ASN A 110 5.76 2.72 -15.86
CA ASN A 110 4.97 3.25 -16.98
C ASN A 110 3.51 2.76 -16.96
N ASN A 111 2.96 2.57 -15.74
CA ASN A 111 1.58 2.13 -15.53
C ASN A 111 0.59 3.27 -15.78
N SER A 112 0.50 3.67 -17.06
CA SER A 112 -0.37 4.77 -17.49
C SER A 112 -1.86 4.48 -17.24
N ALA A 113 -2.25 3.21 -17.19
CA ALA A 113 -3.63 2.80 -16.96
C ALA A 113 -4.11 3.23 -15.57
N GLU A 114 -3.33 2.98 -14.52
CA GLU A 114 -3.64 3.40 -13.15
C GLU A 114 -3.72 4.92 -13.02
N ALA A 115 -2.77 5.66 -13.62
CA ALA A 115 -2.79 7.12 -13.63
C ALA A 115 -4.03 7.68 -14.35
N ILE A 116 -4.50 7.02 -15.41
CA ILE A 116 -5.72 7.39 -16.14
C ILE A 116 -6.97 7.13 -15.27
N GLU A 117 -7.03 6.04 -14.54
CA GLU A 117 -8.15 5.74 -13.61
C GLU A 117 -8.32 6.81 -12.54
N LEU A 118 -7.22 7.33 -12.01
CA LEU A 118 -7.23 8.40 -11.01
C LEU A 118 -7.64 9.75 -11.60
N THR A 119 -7.69 9.88 -12.94
CA THR A 119 -8.05 11.13 -13.60
C THR A 119 -9.56 11.27 -13.72
N SER A 120 -10.12 12.22 -12.98
CA SER A 120 -11.55 12.53 -12.97
C SER A 120 -11.83 13.97 -13.38
N LEU A 121 -13.06 14.26 -13.83
CA LEU A 121 -13.46 15.64 -14.15
C LEU A 121 -13.33 16.59 -12.95
N PRO A 122 -13.70 16.21 -11.71
CA PRO A 122 -13.45 17.04 -10.53
C PRO A 122 -11.96 17.33 -10.30
N LEU A 123 -11.07 16.33 -10.48
CA LEU A 123 -9.62 16.54 -10.40
C LEU A 123 -9.15 17.55 -11.45
N MET A 124 -9.56 17.35 -12.70
CA MET A 124 -9.18 18.28 -13.79
C MET A 124 -9.66 19.71 -13.52
N ALA A 125 -10.90 19.88 -13.08
CA ALA A 125 -11.44 21.17 -12.70
C ALA A 125 -10.64 21.82 -11.57
N ARG A 126 -10.30 21.05 -10.53
CA ARG A 126 -9.50 21.55 -9.41
C ARG A 126 -8.10 21.96 -9.84
N VAL A 127 -7.42 21.14 -10.62
CA VAL A 127 -6.08 21.47 -11.16
C VAL A 127 -6.14 22.71 -12.06
N PHE A 128 -7.20 22.85 -12.85
CA PHE A 128 -7.38 24.05 -13.68
C PHE A 128 -7.56 25.31 -12.83
N PHE A 129 -8.50 25.32 -11.86
CA PHE A 129 -8.82 26.53 -11.11
C PHE A 129 -7.79 26.89 -10.04
N PHE A 130 -7.16 25.90 -9.39
CA PHE A 130 -6.23 26.13 -8.27
C PHE A 130 -4.75 25.89 -8.64
N GLY A 131 -4.47 25.27 -9.77
CA GLY A 131 -3.12 25.04 -10.29
C GLY A 131 -2.80 25.90 -11.51
N ILE A 132 -3.45 25.63 -12.66
CA ILE A 132 -3.10 26.22 -13.96
C ILE A 132 -3.48 27.71 -14.02
N LEU A 133 -4.69 28.07 -13.62
CA LEU A 133 -5.16 29.46 -13.68
C LEU A 133 -4.29 30.41 -12.84
N PRO A 134 -4.01 30.14 -11.53
CA PRO A 134 -3.12 31.01 -10.77
C PRO A 134 -1.69 31.02 -11.31
N SER A 135 -1.19 29.92 -11.87
CA SER A 135 0.11 29.86 -12.55
C SER A 135 0.14 30.77 -13.77
N ALA A 136 -0.92 30.77 -14.59
CA ALA A 136 -1.05 31.65 -15.74
C ALA A 136 -1.15 33.14 -15.33
N LEU A 137 -1.83 33.44 -14.21
CA LEU A 137 -1.94 34.80 -13.69
C LEU A 137 -0.57 35.40 -13.29
N LEU A 138 0.44 34.58 -12.98
CA LEU A 138 1.80 35.04 -12.69
C LEU A 138 2.45 35.77 -13.89
N ILE A 139 1.96 35.56 -15.12
CA ILE A 139 2.43 36.26 -16.32
C ILE A 139 2.14 37.77 -16.24
N PHE A 140 1.03 38.13 -15.58
CA PHE A 140 0.59 39.51 -15.41
C PHE A 140 1.23 40.22 -14.21
N VAL A 141 2.10 39.54 -13.44
CA VAL A 141 2.83 40.10 -12.31
C VAL A 141 4.23 40.52 -12.77
N ASP A 142 4.61 41.76 -12.54
CA ASP A 142 6.00 42.23 -12.66
C ASP A 142 6.66 42.29 -11.29
N LEU A 143 7.74 41.52 -11.10
CA LEU A 143 8.52 41.53 -9.86
C LEU A 143 9.47 42.71 -9.83
N VAL A 144 9.29 43.57 -8.85
CA VAL A 144 10.17 44.73 -8.62
C VAL A 144 11.31 44.29 -7.72
N HIS A 145 12.42 43.89 -8.33
CA HIS A 145 13.63 43.49 -7.61
C HIS A 145 14.40 44.70 -7.09
N ARG A 146 14.91 44.58 -5.86
CA ARG A 146 15.86 45.51 -5.26
C ARG A 146 17.29 45.02 -5.47
N PRO A 147 18.33 45.90 -5.28
CA PRO A 147 19.72 45.43 -5.19
C PRO A 147 19.88 44.31 -4.18
N PHE A 148 20.73 43.32 -4.46
CA PHE A 148 20.86 42.06 -3.73
C PHE A 148 20.81 42.22 -2.21
N PHE A 149 21.66 43.07 -1.63
CA PHE A 149 21.73 43.25 -0.15
C PHE A 149 20.43 43.87 0.41
N ARG A 150 19.76 44.76 -0.34
CA ARG A 150 18.48 45.32 0.12
C ARG A 150 17.35 44.31 0.00
N GLU A 151 17.38 43.48 -1.03
CA GLU A 151 16.43 42.38 -1.21
C GLU A 151 16.59 41.35 -0.11
N LEU A 152 17.83 40.91 0.18
CA LEU A 152 18.16 40.01 1.27
C LEU A 152 17.72 40.58 2.63
N GLY A 153 18.05 41.84 2.90
CA GLY A 153 17.62 42.53 4.13
C GLY A 153 16.09 42.59 4.27
N THR A 154 15.37 42.87 3.16
CA THR A 154 13.91 42.85 3.17
C THR A 154 13.35 41.45 3.49
N ARG A 155 13.91 40.39 2.91
CA ARG A 155 13.49 39.00 3.17
C ARG A 155 13.73 38.61 4.63
N VAL A 156 14.87 38.96 5.19
CA VAL A 156 15.19 38.73 6.61
C VAL A 156 14.20 39.48 7.51
N ILE A 157 13.91 40.75 7.22
CA ILE A 157 12.94 41.53 7.98
C ILE A 157 11.54 40.91 7.91
N VAL A 158 11.10 40.51 6.73
CA VAL A 158 9.79 39.87 6.54
C VAL A 158 9.73 38.53 7.30
N ALA A 159 10.77 37.72 7.23
CA ALA A 159 10.85 36.47 7.98
C ALA A 159 10.82 36.72 9.49
N ALA A 160 11.59 37.68 9.99
CA ALA A 160 11.60 38.05 11.40
C ALA A 160 10.23 38.60 11.88
N ALA A 161 9.59 39.46 11.08
CA ALA A 161 8.26 39.97 11.38
C ALA A 161 7.20 38.84 11.38
N SER A 162 7.30 37.90 10.43
CA SER A 162 6.41 36.74 10.40
C SER A 162 6.63 35.83 11.59
N LEU A 163 7.87 35.62 12.02
CA LEU A 163 8.22 34.86 13.24
C LEU A 163 7.68 35.55 14.50
N ALA A 164 7.81 36.88 14.60
CA ALA A 164 7.26 37.64 15.69
C ALA A 164 5.72 37.53 15.78
N LEU A 165 5.05 37.62 14.62
CA LEU A 165 3.60 37.42 14.54
C LEU A 165 3.21 36.01 14.97
N LEU A 166 3.90 34.99 14.47
CA LEU A 166 3.69 33.60 14.85
C LEU A 166 3.86 33.42 16.36
N SER A 167 4.94 33.94 16.93
CA SER A 167 5.19 33.88 18.37
C SER A 167 4.09 34.58 19.18
N GLY A 168 3.61 35.72 18.71
CA GLY A 168 2.51 36.46 19.31
C GLY A 168 1.18 35.73 19.32
N VAL A 169 0.97 34.81 18.37
CA VAL A 169 -0.24 33.98 18.29
C VAL A 169 -0.06 32.65 19.04
N VAL A 170 1.12 32.02 18.93
CA VAL A 170 1.40 30.71 19.54
C VAL A 170 1.52 30.81 21.06
N LEU A 171 2.29 31.79 21.57
CA LEU A 171 2.57 31.88 23.02
C LEU A 171 1.33 32.00 23.90
N PRO A 172 0.31 32.81 23.58
CA PRO A 172 -0.92 32.84 24.37
C PRO A 172 -1.70 31.54 24.33
N ASN A 173 -1.63 30.81 23.22
CA ASN A 173 -2.41 29.60 22.97
C ASN A 173 -1.62 28.30 23.17
N TYR A 174 -0.34 28.36 23.61
CA TYR A 174 0.58 27.22 23.51
C TYR A 174 0.09 25.98 24.28
N LYS A 175 -0.51 26.16 25.46
CA LYS A 175 -1.05 25.04 26.27
C LYS A 175 -2.14 24.28 25.52
N TYR A 176 -3.06 25.03 24.95
CA TYR A 176 -4.17 24.46 24.17
C TYR A 176 -3.65 23.82 22.87
N VAL A 177 -2.73 24.48 22.18
CA VAL A 177 -2.08 23.94 20.96
C VAL A 177 -1.37 22.63 21.28
N THR A 178 -0.62 22.56 22.39
CA THR A 178 0.10 21.36 22.80
C THR A 178 -0.87 20.24 23.14
N TYR A 179 -1.86 20.51 23.99
CA TYR A 179 -2.88 19.52 24.37
C TYR A 179 -3.60 18.96 23.13
N PHE A 180 -4.16 19.84 22.32
CA PHE A 180 -4.92 19.47 21.13
C PHE A 180 -4.06 18.69 20.10
N SER A 181 -2.82 19.11 19.88
CA SER A 181 -1.90 18.43 18.95
C SER A 181 -1.47 17.04 19.43
N VAL A 182 -1.50 16.77 20.73
CA VAL A 182 -1.24 15.45 21.31
C VAL A 182 -2.48 14.56 21.21
N GLU A 183 -3.65 15.11 21.47
CA GLU A 183 -4.95 14.41 21.40
C GLU A 183 -5.30 14.02 19.96
N HIS A 184 -5.09 14.93 19.01
CA HIS A 184 -5.46 14.78 17.60
C HIS A 184 -4.23 14.68 16.70
N ARG A 185 -3.37 13.69 16.97
CA ARG A 185 -2.12 13.48 16.23
C ARG A 185 -2.34 13.19 14.73
N ASP A 186 -3.51 12.68 14.38
CA ASP A 186 -3.92 12.38 13.00
C ASP A 186 -4.08 13.66 12.14
N LEU A 187 -4.48 14.78 12.73
CA LEU A 187 -4.67 16.02 11.97
C LEU A 187 -3.39 16.57 11.35
N ARG A 188 -2.21 16.25 11.90
CA ARG A 188 -0.90 16.64 11.30
C ARG A 188 -0.72 16.13 9.88
N PHE A 189 -1.31 14.97 9.58
CA PHE A 189 -1.21 14.32 8.26
C PHE A 189 -2.04 15.04 7.19
N LYS A 190 -3.02 15.86 7.60
CA LYS A 190 -3.90 16.65 6.73
C LYS A 190 -3.35 18.05 6.43
N VAL A 191 -2.19 18.42 6.97
CA VAL A 191 -1.61 19.77 6.82
C VAL A 191 -0.93 19.90 5.45
N MET A 192 -1.66 20.42 4.46
CA MET A 192 -1.19 20.54 3.09
C MET A 192 -0.56 21.91 2.81
N PRO A 193 0.56 21.98 2.08
CA PRO A 193 1.44 20.91 1.61
C PRO A 193 2.61 20.62 2.55
N ILE A 194 2.55 21.08 3.80
CA ILE A 194 3.71 21.02 4.73
C ILE A 194 4.05 19.57 5.05
N PHE A 195 3.05 18.74 5.37
CA PHE A 195 3.28 17.34 5.68
C PHE A 195 3.91 16.57 4.49
N PRO A 196 3.36 16.62 3.27
CA PRO A 196 3.99 16.04 2.09
C PRO A 196 5.44 16.49 1.87
N ILE A 197 5.75 17.78 2.04
CA ILE A 197 7.12 18.29 1.91
C ILE A 197 8.04 17.66 2.96
N MET A 198 7.58 17.55 4.21
CA MET A 198 8.37 16.93 5.28
C MET A 198 8.60 15.44 5.01
N SER A 199 7.60 14.72 4.50
CA SER A 199 7.72 13.31 4.12
C SER A 199 8.73 13.13 2.99
N LEU A 200 8.69 13.97 1.96
CA LEU A 200 9.66 13.94 0.88
C LEU A 200 11.10 14.24 1.35
N VAL A 201 11.27 15.18 2.28
CA VAL A 201 12.59 15.48 2.88
C VAL A 201 13.10 14.30 3.68
N ARG A 202 12.24 13.62 4.48
CA ARG A 202 12.63 12.43 5.23
C ARG A 202 13.03 11.30 4.29
N LEU A 203 12.20 11.00 3.29
CA LEU A 203 12.50 9.99 2.27
C LEU A 203 13.85 10.25 1.58
N THR A 204 14.14 11.50 1.20
CA THR A 204 15.41 11.86 0.55
C THR A 204 16.58 11.67 1.51
N ARG A 205 16.43 12.04 2.77
CA ARG A 205 17.47 11.86 3.80
C ARG A 205 17.76 10.38 4.03
N ASP A 206 16.71 9.55 4.13
CA ASP A 206 16.85 8.14 4.43
C ASP A 206 17.52 7.40 3.25
N LYS A 207 17.18 7.71 2.01
CA LYS A 207 17.89 7.18 0.81
C LYS A 207 19.36 7.58 0.76
N LEU A 208 19.74 8.77 1.24
CA LEU A 208 21.13 9.20 1.26
C LEU A 208 21.99 8.51 2.35
N HIS A 209 21.36 7.84 3.31
CA HIS A 209 22.06 7.19 4.44
C HIS A 209 22.04 5.66 4.39
N HIS A 210 21.34 5.03 3.44
CA HIS A 210 21.09 3.58 3.39
C HIS A 210 21.71 2.88 2.18
N GLU A 211 22.98 3.09 1.89
CA GLU A 211 23.75 2.13 1.07
C GLU A 211 24.34 1.06 2.02
N GLN A 212 23.48 0.14 2.50
CA GLN A 212 23.95 -1.05 3.19
C GLN A 212 24.28 -2.14 2.16
N PRO A 213 25.37 -2.93 2.35
CA PRO A 213 25.59 -4.09 1.50
C PRO A 213 24.46 -5.10 1.68
N PHE A 214 24.09 -5.78 0.57
CA PHE A 214 23.07 -6.82 0.58
C PHE A 214 23.36 -7.89 1.64
N LYS A 215 22.38 -8.16 2.50
CA LYS A 215 22.47 -9.16 3.58
C LYS A 215 21.92 -10.49 3.08
N VAL A 216 22.79 -11.46 2.89
CA VAL A 216 22.38 -12.83 2.58
C VAL A 216 21.97 -13.54 3.86
N ILE A 217 20.76 -14.12 3.87
CA ILE A 217 20.19 -14.84 5.00
C ILE A 217 20.02 -16.29 4.60
N ASP A 218 20.47 -17.23 5.46
CA ASP A 218 20.34 -18.68 5.32
C ASP A 218 20.73 -19.22 3.92
N ALA A 219 21.83 -18.73 3.36
CA ALA A 219 22.36 -19.24 2.08
C ALA A 219 22.72 -20.74 2.12
N ASP A 220 22.87 -21.29 3.30
CA ASP A 220 23.15 -22.70 3.60
C ASP A 220 21.89 -23.49 4.01
N ALA A 221 20.70 -22.93 3.77
CA ALA A 221 19.45 -23.62 4.03
C ALA A 221 19.39 -24.97 3.31
N THR A 222 18.93 -25.99 4.02
CA THR A 222 18.78 -27.35 3.51
C THR A 222 17.37 -27.85 3.73
N ARG A 223 17.06 -28.99 3.17
CA ARG A 223 15.76 -29.64 3.41
C ARG A 223 15.95 -31.04 3.96
N PHE A 224 15.03 -31.48 4.79
CA PHE A 224 14.92 -32.90 5.09
C PHE A 224 14.53 -33.66 3.82
N ALA A 225 15.20 -34.77 3.54
CA ALA A 225 14.84 -35.63 2.42
C ALA A 225 13.42 -36.18 2.62
N GLY A 226 12.46 -35.69 1.85
CA GLY A 226 11.09 -36.19 1.87
C GLY A 226 11.04 -37.63 1.33
N SER A 227 10.24 -38.48 1.95
CA SER A 227 10.00 -39.86 1.51
C SER A 227 8.80 -39.99 0.58
N GLY A 228 8.21 -38.86 0.15
CA GLY A 228 6.94 -38.81 -0.55
C GLY A 228 7.03 -38.38 -2.01
N LYS A 229 5.87 -38.08 -2.60
CA LYS A 229 5.75 -37.41 -3.88
C LYS A 229 6.34 -35.99 -3.79
N ARG A 230 6.72 -35.40 -4.92
CA ARG A 230 7.10 -33.98 -4.97
C ARG A 230 5.95 -33.09 -4.46
N THR A 231 6.28 -31.95 -3.93
CA THR A 231 5.34 -30.94 -3.46
C THR A 231 5.22 -29.81 -4.47
N VAL A 232 3.99 -29.48 -4.87
CA VAL A 232 3.68 -28.29 -5.67
C VAL A 232 2.78 -27.37 -4.86
N GLY A 233 3.31 -26.21 -4.51
CA GLY A 233 2.54 -25.16 -3.82
C GLY A 233 2.17 -24.02 -4.73
N ILE A 234 0.98 -23.48 -4.55
CA ILE A 234 0.56 -22.20 -5.13
C ILE A 234 0.33 -21.21 -3.99
N MET A 235 1.13 -20.14 -3.95
CA MET A 235 0.88 -18.97 -3.10
C MET A 235 0.24 -17.88 -3.93
N VAL A 236 -1.01 -17.51 -3.63
CA VAL A 236 -1.69 -16.42 -4.34
C VAL A 236 -1.62 -15.18 -3.46
N VAL A 237 -0.92 -14.17 -3.94
CA VAL A 237 -0.92 -12.83 -3.37
C VAL A 237 -2.13 -12.10 -3.93
N GLY A 238 -3.15 -11.94 -3.09
CA GLY A 238 -4.33 -11.13 -3.40
C GLY A 238 -4.03 -9.66 -3.29
N GLU A 239 -4.86 -8.84 -3.91
CA GLU A 239 -4.72 -7.38 -3.94
C GLU A 239 -5.98 -6.73 -3.36
N THR A 240 -5.81 -5.88 -2.35
CA THR A 240 -6.84 -5.03 -1.71
C THR A 240 -8.10 -5.76 -1.22
N ALA A 241 -8.04 -7.06 -0.92
CA ALA A 241 -9.20 -7.81 -0.48
C ALA A 241 -9.40 -7.70 1.05
N ARG A 242 -10.61 -7.29 1.45
CA ARG A 242 -11.04 -7.14 2.85
C ARG A 242 -11.66 -8.42 3.37
N ALA A 243 -11.24 -8.88 4.54
CA ALA A 243 -11.79 -10.08 5.16
C ALA A 243 -13.31 -9.97 5.46
N ASP A 244 -13.81 -8.78 5.81
CA ASP A 244 -15.20 -8.53 6.16
C ASP A 244 -16.17 -8.51 4.95
N HIS A 245 -15.66 -8.61 3.71
CA HIS A 245 -16.45 -8.77 2.49
C HIS A 245 -16.49 -10.22 1.95
N PHE A 246 -15.93 -11.18 2.69
CA PHE A 246 -16.00 -12.60 2.36
C PHE A 246 -17.22 -13.26 3.04
N SER A 247 -18.08 -13.92 2.27
CA SER A 247 -19.19 -14.71 2.83
C SER A 247 -18.69 -15.89 3.68
N LEU A 248 -17.48 -16.38 3.43
CA LEU A 248 -16.77 -17.36 4.26
C LEU A 248 -16.49 -16.81 5.67
N ASN A 249 -16.42 -15.50 5.86
CA ASN A 249 -16.27 -14.81 7.14
C ASN A 249 -17.61 -14.29 7.70
N GLY A 250 -18.74 -14.74 7.16
CA GLY A 250 -20.07 -14.32 7.61
C GLY A 250 -20.59 -13.04 6.99
N TYR A 251 -20.00 -12.55 5.92
CA TYR A 251 -20.56 -11.42 5.16
C TYR A 251 -21.95 -11.75 4.61
N ARG A 252 -22.86 -10.78 4.64
CA ARG A 252 -24.28 -11.00 4.30
C ARG A 252 -24.55 -11.37 2.85
N LYS A 253 -23.71 -10.92 1.89
CA LYS A 253 -23.80 -11.26 0.48
C LYS A 253 -22.96 -12.50 0.20
N GLN A 254 -23.43 -13.35 -0.72
CA GLN A 254 -22.72 -14.57 -1.12
C GLN A 254 -21.60 -14.23 -2.11
N THR A 255 -20.46 -13.80 -1.57
CA THR A 255 -19.27 -13.40 -2.35
C THR A 255 -18.33 -14.57 -2.64
N ASN A 256 -18.48 -15.72 -1.94
CA ASN A 256 -17.64 -16.90 -2.12
C ASN A 256 -18.47 -18.18 -2.37
N PRO A 257 -19.36 -18.23 -3.40
CA PRO A 257 -20.22 -19.38 -3.63
C PRO A 257 -19.45 -20.64 -4.01
N MET A 258 -18.34 -20.50 -4.78
CA MET A 258 -17.57 -21.65 -5.28
C MET A 258 -16.70 -22.26 -4.19
N LEU A 259 -15.92 -21.47 -3.48
CA LEU A 259 -15.10 -21.93 -2.36
C LEU A 259 -15.96 -22.49 -1.23
N SER A 260 -17.12 -21.90 -0.94
CA SER A 260 -18.05 -22.43 0.07
C SER A 260 -18.56 -23.84 -0.30
N SER A 261 -18.74 -24.12 -1.59
CA SER A 261 -19.18 -25.44 -2.07
C SER A 261 -18.04 -26.46 -2.14
N ALA A 262 -16.80 -26.02 -2.15
CA ALA A 262 -15.62 -26.89 -2.21
C ALA A 262 -15.46 -27.79 -0.98
N GLY A 263 -15.79 -27.29 0.22
CA GLY A 263 -15.93 -28.06 1.46
C GLY A 263 -14.62 -28.49 2.14
N ASP A 264 -13.48 -28.35 1.46
CA ASP A 264 -12.15 -28.79 1.91
C ASP A 264 -11.14 -27.65 1.99
N ILE A 265 -11.64 -26.43 2.20
CA ILE A 265 -10.84 -25.24 2.44
C ILE A 265 -10.97 -24.77 3.88
N VAL A 266 -9.97 -24.04 4.36
CA VAL A 266 -10.05 -23.25 5.59
C VAL A 266 -9.97 -21.79 5.24
N PHE A 267 -10.89 -21.00 5.77
CA PHE A 267 -10.86 -19.55 5.77
C PHE A 267 -10.42 -19.04 7.14
N GLY A 268 -9.42 -18.19 7.14
CA GLY A 268 -9.00 -17.38 8.29
C GLY A 268 -8.92 -15.92 7.89
N HIS A 269 -8.67 -15.06 8.86
CA HIS A 269 -8.39 -13.65 8.59
C HIS A 269 -7.40 -13.11 9.63
N GLY A 270 -6.76 -11.98 9.33
CA GLY A 270 -5.73 -11.45 10.20
C GLY A 270 -5.09 -10.17 9.70
N GLU A 271 -3.98 -9.79 10.32
CA GLU A 271 -3.31 -8.54 10.04
C GLU A 271 -2.42 -8.61 8.81
N SER A 272 -2.58 -7.63 7.91
CA SER A 272 -1.61 -7.36 6.85
C SER A 272 -0.34 -6.72 7.40
N CYS A 273 0.77 -6.90 6.72
CA CYS A 273 2.04 -6.27 7.06
C CYS A 273 2.04 -4.77 6.80
N GLY A 274 1.33 -4.34 5.78
CA GLY A 274 1.21 -2.95 5.36
C GLY A 274 -0.20 -2.59 4.90
N THR A 275 -0.33 -1.38 4.41
CA THR A 275 -1.57 -0.83 3.83
C THR A 275 -1.38 -0.46 2.36
N SER A 276 -0.28 -0.85 1.77
CA SER A 276 0.05 -0.62 0.36
C SER A 276 0.86 -1.79 -0.18
N THR A 277 0.68 -2.13 -1.44
CA THR A 277 1.36 -3.21 -2.16
C THR A 277 2.88 -3.10 -2.05
N LEU A 278 3.41 -1.87 -2.22
CA LEU A 278 4.85 -1.59 -2.16
C LEU A 278 5.49 -2.02 -0.83
N PHE A 279 4.79 -1.87 0.28
CA PHE A 279 5.28 -2.25 1.60
C PHE A 279 4.87 -3.69 1.95
N SER A 280 3.60 -4.03 1.71
CA SER A 280 3.02 -5.27 2.20
C SER A 280 3.53 -6.50 1.47
N VAL A 281 3.65 -6.45 0.14
CA VAL A 281 4.09 -7.61 -0.66
C VAL A 281 5.49 -8.09 -0.28
N PRO A 282 6.55 -7.26 -0.28
CA PRO A 282 7.86 -7.75 0.13
C PRO A 282 7.89 -8.14 1.62
N CYS A 283 7.13 -7.47 2.48
CA CYS A 283 7.03 -7.83 3.89
C CYS A 283 6.39 -9.22 4.11
N MET A 284 5.39 -9.61 3.31
CA MET A 284 4.78 -10.96 3.35
C MET A 284 5.81 -12.07 3.15
N PHE A 285 6.85 -11.82 2.38
CA PHE A 285 7.93 -12.76 2.07
C PHE A 285 9.19 -12.52 2.90
N SER A 286 9.25 -11.46 3.71
CA SER A 286 10.34 -11.25 4.66
C SER A 286 10.30 -12.31 5.76
N ILE A 287 11.46 -12.60 6.33
CA ILE A 287 11.59 -13.39 7.57
C ILE A 287 11.55 -12.52 8.81
N GLU A 288 11.69 -11.21 8.64
CA GLU A 288 11.45 -10.23 9.69
C GLU A 288 9.92 -10.03 9.82
N GLY A 289 9.41 -10.04 11.03
CA GLY A 289 8.00 -9.71 11.25
C GLY A 289 7.73 -8.22 11.01
N ARG A 290 6.46 -7.88 10.84
CA ARG A 290 5.98 -6.53 10.58
C ARG A 290 6.60 -5.46 11.51
N ASP A 291 6.82 -5.79 12.78
CA ASP A 291 7.32 -4.83 13.78
C ASP A 291 8.80 -4.42 13.55
N THR A 292 9.57 -5.24 12.87
CA THR A 292 11.00 -5.03 12.59
C THR A 292 11.28 -4.71 11.12
N TYR A 293 10.41 -5.13 10.20
CA TYR A 293 10.54 -4.92 8.77
C TYR A 293 10.51 -3.44 8.39
N THR A 294 11.40 -3.05 7.48
CA THR A 294 11.45 -1.72 6.87
C THR A 294 11.43 -1.80 5.35
N ALA A 295 10.99 -0.75 4.67
CA ALA A 295 10.93 -0.74 3.20
C ALA A 295 12.31 -0.92 2.52
N SER A 296 13.42 -0.65 3.21
CA SER A 296 14.77 -0.89 2.69
C SER A 296 15.16 -2.37 2.68
N ASP A 297 14.49 -3.21 3.46
CA ASP A 297 14.82 -4.63 3.56
C ASP A 297 14.41 -5.38 2.29
N ALA A 298 13.40 -4.90 1.57
CA ALA A 298 12.98 -5.46 0.27
C ALA A 298 14.14 -5.58 -0.73
N GLU A 299 14.97 -4.53 -0.83
CA GLU A 299 16.15 -4.50 -1.70
C GLU A 299 17.42 -4.96 -0.97
N GLY A 300 17.46 -4.87 0.35
CA GLY A 300 18.65 -4.96 1.19
C GLY A 300 18.99 -6.36 1.68
N GLU A 301 18.05 -7.32 1.68
CA GLU A 301 18.29 -8.64 2.24
C GLU A 301 17.53 -9.78 1.50
N SER A 302 17.96 -11.02 1.77
CA SER A 302 17.25 -12.22 1.30
C SER A 302 15.88 -12.35 1.95
N ASN A 303 14.92 -12.88 1.20
CA ASN A 303 13.58 -13.22 1.70
C ASN A 303 13.35 -14.75 1.66
N VAL A 304 12.16 -15.20 2.03
CA VAL A 304 11.85 -16.64 2.08
C VAL A 304 11.95 -17.32 0.71
N LEU A 305 11.69 -16.61 -0.40
CA LEU A 305 11.80 -17.19 -1.74
C LEU A 305 13.26 -17.51 -2.10
N ASP A 306 14.21 -16.67 -1.67
CA ASP A 306 15.64 -16.94 -1.78
C ASP A 306 16.05 -18.14 -0.95
N ILE A 307 15.54 -18.25 0.30
CA ILE A 307 15.84 -19.35 1.22
C ILE A 307 15.30 -20.67 0.67
N LEU A 308 14.05 -20.68 0.15
CA LEU A 308 13.46 -21.86 -0.50
C LEU A 308 14.28 -22.29 -1.71
N THR A 309 14.72 -21.32 -2.53
CA THR A 309 15.57 -21.58 -3.70
C THR A 309 16.92 -22.17 -3.27
N ALA A 310 17.58 -21.60 -2.25
CA ALA A 310 18.83 -22.13 -1.69
C ALA A 310 18.66 -23.56 -1.18
N ALA A 311 17.51 -23.88 -0.60
CA ALA A 311 17.16 -25.22 -0.13
C ALA A 311 16.75 -26.20 -1.25
N GLY A 312 16.76 -25.78 -2.53
CA GLY A 312 16.48 -26.62 -3.69
C GLY A 312 14.99 -26.73 -4.05
N VAL A 313 14.15 -25.80 -3.62
CA VAL A 313 12.77 -25.63 -4.13
C VAL A 313 12.82 -24.73 -5.35
N ARG A 314 12.20 -25.12 -6.46
CA ARG A 314 12.01 -24.22 -7.60
C ARG A 314 10.98 -23.16 -7.23
N THR A 315 11.36 -21.89 -7.24
CA THR A 315 10.47 -20.78 -6.92
C THR A 315 10.23 -19.92 -8.16
N ILE A 316 8.96 -19.67 -8.48
CA ILE A 316 8.55 -18.91 -9.66
C ILE A 316 7.54 -17.84 -9.23
N TRP A 317 7.69 -16.62 -9.74
CA TRP A 317 6.73 -15.54 -9.57
C TRP A 317 6.05 -15.23 -10.91
N ILE A 318 4.71 -15.25 -10.94
CA ILE A 318 3.91 -14.85 -12.09
C ILE A 318 3.08 -13.64 -11.70
N ASP A 319 3.34 -12.52 -12.36
CA ASP A 319 2.81 -11.20 -11.99
C ASP A 319 1.75 -10.72 -12.97
N ASN A 320 0.52 -10.51 -12.49
CA ASN A 320 -0.54 -9.79 -13.18
C ASN A 320 -0.88 -8.45 -12.52
N ASN A 321 0.00 -7.95 -11.64
CA ASN A 321 -0.12 -6.68 -10.94
C ASN A 321 0.97 -5.69 -11.41
N SER A 322 1.39 -4.79 -10.56
CA SER A 322 2.35 -3.72 -10.84
C SER A 322 3.79 -4.07 -10.46
N SER A 323 4.23 -5.32 -10.54
CA SER A 323 5.51 -5.91 -10.16
C SER A 323 5.53 -6.55 -8.77
N CYS A 324 6.57 -7.36 -8.50
CA CYS A 324 6.75 -8.05 -7.22
C CYS A 324 7.36 -7.18 -6.10
N LYS A 325 7.57 -5.90 -6.34
CA LYS A 325 8.13 -4.95 -5.36
C LYS A 325 9.42 -5.45 -4.69
N HIS A 326 10.35 -5.97 -5.49
CA HIS A 326 11.63 -6.57 -5.10
C HIS A 326 11.56 -7.96 -4.45
N ALA A 327 10.38 -8.48 -4.13
CA ALA A 327 10.27 -9.82 -3.53
C ALA A 327 10.77 -10.94 -4.45
N CYS A 328 10.72 -10.77 -5.78
CA CYS A 328 11.09 -11.80 -6.76
C CYS A 328 12.36 -11.51 -7.58
N ASP A 329 13.13 -10.47 -7.23
CA ASP A 329 14.25 -10.02 -8.05
C ASP A 329 15.34 -11.09 -8.27
N ARG A 330 15.43 -12.10 -7.39
CA ARG A 330 16.48 -13.13 -7.38
C ARG A 330 15.97 -14.53 -7.72
N ILE A 331 14.71 -14.65 -8.16
CA ILE A 331 14.10 -15.91 -8.58
C ILE A 331 13.56 -15.82 -10.01
N GLU A 332 13.11 -16.93 -10.57
CA GLU A 332 12.42 -16.95 -11.86
C GLU A 332 11.14 -16.11 -11.77
N ASN A 333 10.97 -15.12 -12.65
CA ASN A 333 9.77 -14.30 -12.66
C ASN A 333 9.26 -13.99 -14.06
N LEU A 334 7.93 -13.95 -14.19
CA LEU A 334 7.22 -13.65 -15.42
C LEU A 334 6.23 -12.51 -15.14
N ASN A 335 6.50 -11.34 -15.69
CA ASN A 335 5.58 -10.20 -15.61
C ASN A 335 4.69 -10.17 -16.86
N LEU A 336 3.42 -10.56 -16.69
CA LEU A 336 2.43 -10.65 -17.76
C LEU A 336 2.00 -9.27 -18.30
N ARG A 337 2.20 -8.21 -17.52
CA ARG A 337 1.80 -6.85 -17.90
C ARG A 337 2.86 -6.09 -18.70
N ARG A 338 4.05 -6.64 -18.85
CA ARG A 338 5.12 -5.99 -19.61
C ARG A 338 4.82 -5.92 -21.10
N ASP A 339 4.28 -7.02 -21.65
CA ASP A 339 4.01 -7.18 -23.08
C ASP A 339 2.57 -7.69 -23.25
N LEU A 340 1.59 -6.76 -23.10
CA LEU A 340 0.17 -7.09 -23.21
C LEU A 340 -0.18 -7.49 -24.65
N ASP A 341 -0.84 -8.65 -24.80
CA ASP A 341 -1.42 -9.10 -26.05
C ASP A 341 -2.92 -8.78 -26.09
N GLU A 342 -3.29 -7.77 -26.88
CA GLU A 342 -4.69 -7.36 -27.06
C GLU A 342 -5.58 -8.45 -27.69
N ALA A 343 -4.98 -9.48 -28.32
CA ALA A 343 -5.71 -10.61 -28.86
C ALA A 343 -6.02 -11.69 -27.81
N SER A 344 -5.45 -11.61 -26.62
CA SER A 344 -5.73 -12.53 -25.52
C SER A 344 -7.20 -12.44 -25.11
N PRO A 345 -7.88 -13.58 -24.85
CA PRO A 345 -9.26 -13.58 -24.34
C PRO A 345 -9.40 -12.97 -22.95
N TYR A 346 -8.28 -12.79 -22.23
CA TYR A 346 -8.23 -12.20 -20.90
C TYR A 346 -7.90 -10.71 -20.90
N TYR A 347 -7.63 -10.13 -22.10
CA TYR A 347 -7.30 -8.73 -22.21
C TYR A 347 -8.48 -7.82 -21.86
N SER A 348 -8.21 -6.75 -21.16
CA SER A 348 -9.12 -5.65 -20.89
C SER A 348 -8.40 -4.30 -21.08
N ASP A 349 -9.14 -3.21 -21.11
CA ASP A 349 -8.57 -1.85 -21.17
C ASP A 349 -7.60 -1.54 -20.01
N MET A 350 -7.62 -2.38 -18.96
CA MET A 350 -6.81 -2.22 -17.75
C MET A 350 -5.68 -3.25 -17.61
N GLY A 351 -5.41 -4.02 -18.63
CA GLY A 351 -4.48 -5.13 -18.66
C GLY A 351 -5.21 -6.48 -18.71
N TYR A 352 -4.70 -7.51 -18.06
CA TYR A 352 -5.36 -8.81 -18.05
C TYR A 352 -6.29 -9.00 -16.85
N PHE A 353 -7.40 -9.71 -17.06
CA PHE A 353 -8.13 -10.35 -15.97
C PHE A 353 -7.32 -11.49 -15.34
N ASP A 354 -7.54 -11.78 -14.06
CA ASP A 354 -6.74 -12.75 -13.30
C ASP A 354 -6.87 -14.21 -13.76
N GLU A 355 -7.80 -14.53 -14.66
CA GLU A 355 -7.84 -15.83 -15.37
C GLU A 355 -6.55 -16.12 -16.14
N VAL A 356 -5.82 -15.09 -16.56
CA VAL A 356 -4.51 -15.25 -17.22
C VAL A 356 -3.50 -16.00 -16.33
N LEU A 357 -3.59 -15.85 -15.01
CA LEU A 357 -2.75 -16.57 -14.05
C LEU A 357 -3.04 -18.08 -14.08
N ILE A 358 -4.31 -18.48 -14.28
CA ILE A 358 -4.72 -19.89 -14.34
C ILE A 358 -4.13 -20.59 -15.56
N GLU A 359 -4.03 -19.89 -16.69
CA GLU A 359 -3.47 -20.43 -17.93
C GLU A 359 -1.95 -20.63 -17.81
N ASN A 360 -1.27 -19.69 -17.19
CA ASN A 360 0.19 -19.68 -17.18
C ASN A 360 0.85 -20.67 -16.20
N ILE A 361 0.08 -21.36 -15.34
CA ILE A 361 0.67 -22.33 -14.40
C ILE A 361 0.88 -23.73 -14.99
N ASP A 362 0.22 -24.10 -16.07
CA ASP A 362 0.23 -25.50 -16.57
C ASP A 362 1.64 -25.99 -16.91
N ALA A 363 2.48 -25.14 -17.51
CA ALA A 363 3.86 -25.49 -17.82
C ALA A 363 4.70 -25.86 -16.58
N TYR A 364 4.37 -25.28 -15.43
CA TYR A 364 5.06 -25.53 -14.16
C TYR A 364 4.47 -26.74 -13.40
N LEU A 365 3.18 -27.02 -13.61
CA LEU A 365 2.55 -28.22 -13.04
C LEU A 365 3.04 -29.49 -13.76
N ASP A 366 3.33 -29.40 -15.06
CA ASP A 366 3.80 -30.52 -15.90
C ASP A 366 5.29 -30.85 -15.72
N ASP A 367 6.07 -29.97 -15.06
CA ASP A 367 7.49 -30.21 -14.80
C ASP A 367 7.67 -31.26 -13.68
N GLU A 368 8.12 -32.46 -14.04
CA GLU A 368 8.28 -33.60 -13.12
C GLU A 368 9.52 -33.53 -12.20
N GLY A 369 10.34 -32.46 -12.30
CA GLY A 369 11.71 -32.47 -11.79
C GLY A 369 11.88 -32.32 -10.28
N GLN A 370 11.23 -31.34 -9.64
CA GLN A 370 11.52 -30.97 -8.25
C GLN A 370 10.31 -30.31 -7.55
N ASP A 371 10.41 -30.16 -6.24
CA ASP A 371 9.41 -29.41 -5.47
C ASP A 371 9.35 -27.97 -5.97
N THR A 372 8.14 -27.45 -6.11
CA THR A 372 7.92 -26.16 -6.79
C THR A 372 6.96 -25.29 -5.98
N LEU A 373 7.33 -24.02 -5.79
CA LEU A 373 6.45 -22.97 -5.30
C LEU A 373 6.17 -21.99 -6.44
N ILE A 374 4.90 -21.84 -6.81
CA ILE A 374 4.42 -20.85 -7.78
C ILE A 374 3.74 -19.74 -7.00
N VAL A 375 4.29 -18.53 -7.06
CA VAL A 375 3.67 -17.34 -6.48
C VAL A 375 2.91 -16.62 -7.59
N LEU A 376 1.61 -16.41 -7.39
CA LEU A 376 0.73 -15.72 -8.32
C LEU A 376 0.33 -14.37 -7.71
N HIS A 377 0.69 -13.28 -8.37
CA HIS A 377 0.34 -11.94 -7.92
C HIS A 377 -0.85 -11.42 -8.74
N SER A 378 -2.01 -11.37 -8.12
CA SER A 378 -3.28 -11.02 -8.79
C SER A 378 -3.50 -9.50 -8.84
N LEU A 379 -4.30 -9.04 -9.80
CA LEU A 379 -4.83 -7.68 -9.86
C LEU A 379 -5.96 -7.48 -8.83
N GLY A 380 -6.68 -8.53 -8.51
CA GLY A 380 -7.65 -8.62 -7.42
C GLY A 380 -8.71 -7.52 -7.39
N SER A 381 -8.83 -6.87 -6.24
CA SER A 381 -9.84 -5.83 -5.99
C SER A 381 -9.27 -4.40 -6.08
N HIS A 382 -8.16 -4.20 -6.80
CA HIS A 382 -7.46 -2.91 -6.87
C HIS A 382 -8.38 -1.76 -7.35
N GLY A 383 -8.51 -0.70 -6.52
CA GLY A 383 -9.29 0.49 -6.81
C GLY A 383 -8.65 1.43 -7.84
N PRO A 384 -9.29 2.56 -8.13
CA PRO A 384 -10.63 2.97 -7.68
C PRO A 384 -11.79 2.43 -8.54
N ALA A 385 -11.53 1.94 -9.76
CA ALA A 385 -12.55 1.50 -10.72
C ALA A 385 -12.84 0.00 -10.60
N TYR A 386 -13.41 -0.43 -9.47
CA TYR A 386 -13.64 -1.84 -9.14
C TYR A 386 -14.40 -2.62 -10.23
N SER A 387 -15.37 -1.98 -10.92
CA SER A 387 -16.14 -2.62 -11.99
C SER A 387 -15.32 -3.04 -13.21
N ARG A 388 -14.07 -2.61 -13.31
CA ARG A 388 -13.13 -2.98 -14.38
C ARG A 388 -12.19 -4.14 -13.99
N ARG A 389 -12.31 -4.69 -12.78
CA ARG A 389 -11.44 -5.75 -12.28
C ARG A 389 -11.95 -7.15 -12.52
N TYR A 390 -13.14 -7.30 -13.07
CA TYR A 390 -13.77 -8.58 -13.37
C TYR A 390 -14.48 -8.57 -14.72
N PRO A 391 -14.54 -9.73 -15.42
CA PRO A 391 -15.36 -9.87 -16.62
C PRO A 391 -16.85 -9.66 -16.32
N PRO A 392 -17.67 -9.16 -17.28
CA PRO A 392 -19.07 -8.77 -17.04
C PRO A 392 -19.95 -9.85 -16.42
N GLN A 393 -19.69 -11.14 -16.67
CA GLN A 393 -20.45 -12.25 -16.09
C GLN A 393 -20.35 -12.36 -14.57
N PHE A 394 -19.32 -11.76 -13.96
CA PHE A 394 -19.14 -11.71 -12.50
C PHE A 394 -19.77 -10.47 -11.85
N GLY A 395 -20.41 -9.61 -12.64
CA GLY A 395 -21.21 -8.48 -12.13
C GLY A 395 -22.55 -8.92 -11.55
N VAL A 396 -22.55 -9.76 -10.51
CA VAL A 396 -23.75 -10.40 -9.94
C VAL A 396 -24.53 -9.48 -9.00
N PHE A 397 -23.84 -8.59 -8.29
CA PHE A 397 -24.46 -7.59 -7.43
C PHE A 397 -24.72 -6.31 -8.22
N THR A 398 -25.99 -6.07 -8.54
CA THR A 398 -26.46 -4.95 -9.38
C THR A 398 -27.53 -4.12 -8.67
N PRO A 399 -27.63 -2.80 -8.94
CA PRO A 399 -26.70 -1.99 -9.74
C PRO A 399 -25.36 -1.78 -9.01
N TYR A 400 -24.29 -1.48 -9.75
CA TYR A 400 -22.96 -1.22 -9.19
C TYR A 400 -22.37 0.09 -9.72
N CYS A 401 -21.35 0.62 -9.06
CA CYS A 401 -20.62 1.81 -9.48
C CYS A 401 -19.76 1.49 -10.72
N ASP A 402 -20.04 2.18 -11.82
CA ASP A 402 -19.30 2.11 -13.09
C ASP A 402 -18.40 3.32 -13.34
N LYS A 403 -18.22 4.18 -12.33
CA LYS A 403 -17.43 5.41 -12.40
C LYS A 403 -15.98 5.14 -12.04
N ALA A 404 -15.08 5.95 -12.61
CA ALA A 404 -13.66 5.94 -12.25
C ALA A 404 -13.43 6.42 -10.80
N SER A 405 -14.27 7.34 -10.30
CA SER A 405 -14.21 7.81 -8.91
C SER A 405 -15.36 7.19 -8.11
N PRO A 406 -15.08 6.36 -7.09
CA PRO A 406 -16.13 5.77 -6.24
C PRO A 406 -16.96 6.83 -5.51
N LYS A 407 -16.41 8.00 -5.26
CA LYS A 407 -17.12 9.12 -4.62
C LYS A 407 -18.31 9.66 -5.43
N GLU A 408 -18.38 9.38 -6.73
CA GLU A 408 -19.49 9.77 -7.60
C GLU A 408 -20.71 8.83 -7.47
N CYS A 409 -20.56 7.75 -6.72
CA CYS A 409 -21.60 6.75 -6.48
C CYS A 409 -22.04 6.76 -5.01
N SER A 410 -23.19 6.13 -4.72
CA SER A 410 -23.57 5.83 -3.34
C SER A 410 -22.71 4.68 -2.79
N ASP A 411 -22.57 4.61 -1.46
CA ASP A 411 -21.81 3.56 -0.77
C ASP A 411 -22.29 2.15 -1.16
N GLU A 412 -23.59 1.96 -1.38
CA GLU A 412 -24.13 0.67 -1.82
C GLU A 412 -23.63 0.28 -3.22
N LEU A 413 -23.59 1.23 -4.15
CA LEU A 413 -23.10 0.97 -5.52
C LEU A 413 -21.60 0.68 -5.52
N VAL A 414 -20.83 1.37 -4.69
CA VAL A 414 -19.39 1.12 -4.51
C VAL A 414 -19.18 -0.28 -3.92
N SER A 415 -19.91 -0.61 -2.85
CA SER A 415 -19.86 -1.94 -2.23
C SER A 415 -20.25 -3.05 -3.21
N ASN A 416 -21.27 -2.85 -4.07
CA ASN A 416 -21.65 -3.83 -5.08
C ASN A 416 -20.54 -4.07 -6.11
N ALA A 417 -19.89 -3.00 -6.59
CA ALA A 417 -18.78 -3.11 -7.53
C ALA A 417 -17.59 -3.86 -6.90
N TYR A 418 -17.28 -3.55 -5.64
CA TYR A 418 -16.22 -4.20 -4.87
C TYR A 418 -16.54 -5.68 -4.57
N ASP A 419 -17.77 -5.98 -4.14
CA ASP A 419 -18.20 -7.36 -3.86
C ASP A 419 -18.11 -8.27 -5.09
N ASN A 420 -18.35 -7.72 -6.28
CA ASN A 420 -18.21 -8.45 -7.54
C ASN A 420 -16.74 -8.83 -7.80
N THR A 421 -15.75 -8.03 -7.35
CA THR A 421 -14.34 -8.42 -7.45
C THR A 421 -14.03 -9.61 -6.55
N ILE A 422 -14.65 -9.69 -5.37
CA ILE A 422 -14.49 -10.83 -4.46
C ILE A 422 -15.13 -12.10 -5.05
N VAL A 423 -16.30 -12.00 -5.71
CA VAL A 423 -16.89 -13.13 -6.45
C VAL A 423 -15.95 -13.61 -7.56
N TYR A 424 -15.29 -12.71 -8.23
CA TYR A 424 -14.32 -13.07 -9.27
C TYR A 424 -13.05 -13.72 -8.68
N THR A 425 -12.53 -13.21 -7.58
CA THR A 425 -11.44 -13.86 -6.83
C THR A 425 -11.82 -15.27 -6.36
N ASP A 426 -13.06 -15.47 -5.88
CA ASP A 426 -13.61 -16.78 -5.50
C ASP A 426 -13.55 -17.77 -6.68
N TYR A 427 -13.95 -17.32 -7.88
CA TYR A 427 -13.86 -18.11 -9.11
C TYR A 427 -12.39 -18.47 -9.43
N VAL A 428 -11.49 -17.50 -9.47
CA VAL A 428 -10.08 -17.73 -9.82
C VAL A 428 -9.44 -18.74 -8.87
N LEU A 429 -9.64 -18.57 -7.57
CA LEU A 429 -9.11 -19.49 -6.55
C LEU A 429 -9.69 -20.89 -6.70
N SER A 430 -10.99 -21.01 -6.98
CA SER A 430 -11.65 -22.32 -7.19
C SER A 430 -11.05 -23.05 -8.39
N GLN A 431 -10.78 -22.36 -9.50
CA GLN A 431 -10.17 -22.95 -10.70
C GLN A 431 -8.72 -23.41 -10.45
N LEU A 432 -7.94 -22.64 -9.68
CA LEU A 432 -6.60 -23.04 -9.28
C LEU A 432 -6.62 -24.30 -8.41
N ILE A 433 -7.53 -24.38 -7.45
CA ILE A 433 -7.72 -25.56 -6.61
C ILE A 433 -8.14 -26.77 -7.45
N ASP A 434 -9.04 -26.60 -8.41
CA ASP A 434 -9.51 -27.70 -9.28
C ASP A 434 -8.37 -28.23 -10.17
N LYS A 435 -7.47 -27.36 -10.66
CA LYS A 435 -6.25 -27.80 -11.38
C LYS A 435 -5.34 -28.66 -10.49
N LEU A 436 -5.14 -28.25 -9.24
CA LEU A 436 -4.35 -29.04 -8.27
C LEU A 436 -5.03 -30.36 -7.92
N ARG A 437 -6.35 -30.36 -7.72
CA ARG A 437 -7.15 -31.58 -7.47
C ARG A 437 -7.06 -32.60 -8.60
N ALA A 438 -7.07 -32.14 -9.84
CA ALA A 438 -6.95 -33.00 -11.00
C ALA A 438 -5.62 -33.76 -11.08
N ARG A 439 -4.61 -33.38 -10.28
CA ARG A 439 -3.22 -33.90 -10.31
C ARG A 439 -2.75 -34.49 -8.98
N VAL A 440 -3.65 -34.81 -8.06
CA VAL A 440 -3.31 -35.38 -6.74
C VAL A 440 -2.58 -36.74 -6.82
N ASP A 441 -2.66 -37.44 -7.97
CA ASP A 441 -1.90 -38.64 -8.23
C ASP A 441 -0.44 -38.38 -8.61
N ASP A 442 -0.12 -37.21 -9.15
CA ASP A 442 1.19 -36.83 -9.64
C ASP A 442 2.06 -36.23 -8.53
N PHE A 443 1.47 -35.36 -7.67
CA PHE A 443 2.19 -34.65 -6.62
C PHE A 443 1.28 -34.33 -5.41
N ASP A 444 1.89 -34.08 -4.27
CA ASP A 444 1.24 -33.47 -3.13
C ASP A 444 1.16 -31.96 -3.31
N SER A 445 0.07 -31.32 -2.90
CA SER A 445 -0.13 -29.92 -3.21
C SER A 445 -0.87 -29.13 -2.14
N PHE A 446 -0.62 -27.81 -2.18
CA PHE A 446 -1.36 -26.83 -1.40
C PHE A 446 -1.64 -25.57 -2.23
N LEU A 447 -2.69 -24.86 -1.86
CA LEU A 447 -2.93 -23.47 -2.25
C LEU A 447 -3.03 -22.64 -1.00
N PHE A 448 -2.27 -21.55 -0.94
CA PHE A 448 -2.30 -20.58 0.14
C PHE A 448 -2.59 -19.20 -0.47
N TYR A 449 -3.70 -18.58 -0.11
CA TYR A 449 -4.07 -17.22 -0.52
C TYR A 449 -4.04 -16.30 0.69
N ALA A 450 -3.44 -15.12 0.52
CA ALA A 450 -3.58 -14.00 1.43
C ALA A 450 -3.60 -12.70 0.63
N SER A 451 -4.51 -11.77 0.95
CA SER A 451 -4.46 -10.44 0.36
C SER A 451 -3.34 -9.64 0.99
N ASP A 452 -2.67 -8.81 0.20
CA ASP A 452 -1.57 -7.96 0.66
C ASP A 452 -2.03 -6.88 1.65
N HIS A 453 -3.16 -6.25 1.41
CA HIS A 453 -3.87 -5.33 2.31
C HIS A 453 -5.37 -5.29 1.97
N GLY A 454 -6.13 -4.53 2.73
CA GLY A 454 -7.54 -4.26 2.44
C GLY A 454 -7.76 -2.90 1.80
N GLU A 455 -9.03 -2.44 1.78
CA GLU A 455 -9.47 -1.26 1.03
C GLU A 455 -10.52 -0.47 1.81
N SER A 456 -10.42 0.85 1.83
CA SER A 456 -11.49 1.73 2.31
C SER A 456 -12.43 2.11 1.17
N LEU A 457 -13.73 1.90 1.36
CA LEU A 457 -14.76 2.09 0.35
C LEU A 457 -15.58 3.39 0.55
N GLY A 458 -15.10 4.31 1.38
CA GLY A 458 -15.75 5.60 1.70
C GLY A 458 -16.11 5.77 3.16
N GLU A 459 -15.80 4.81 4.02
CA GLU A 459 -16.06 4.91 5.45
C GLU A 459 -15.34 6.13 6.04
N ASN A 460 -16.10 6.97 6.73
CA ASN A 460 -15.60 8.23 7.29
C ASN A 460 -14.99 9.18 6.23
N GLY A 461 -15.36 9.03 4.96
CA GLY A 461 -14.81 9.81 3.84
C GLY A 461 -13.41 9.38 3.40
N VAL A 462 -12.95 8.20 3.82
CA VAL A 462 -11.69 7.59 3.39
C VAL A 462 -11.98 6.59 2.28
N TYR A 463 -11.26 6.72 1.18
CA TYR A 463 -11.30 5.82 0.04
C TYR A 463 -9.91 5.28 -0.23
N LEU A 464 -9.83 4.13 -0.91
CA LEU A 464 -8.59 3.47 -1.27
C LEU A 464 -7.80 2.99 -0.03
N HIS A 465 -6.51 2.82 -0.19
CA HIS A 465 -5.58 2.25 0.77
C HIS A 465 -4.35 3.17 0.98
N GLY A 466 -3.34 2.70 1.69
CA GLY A 466 -2.07 3.43 1.85
C GLY A 466 -2.11 4.49 2.96
N LEU A 467 -3.00 4.36 3.95
CA LEU A 467 -2.87 5.16 5.17
C LEU A 467 -1.66 4.68 5.99
N PRO A 468 -0.98 5.60 6.72
CA PRO A 468 0.00 5.17 7.71
C PRO A 468 -0.61 4.10 8.62
N TYR A 469 0.07 2.96 8.80
CA TYR A 469 -0.50 1.79 9.47
C TYR A 469 -1.14 2.09 10.82
N ALA A 470 -0.51 2.94 11.62
CA ALA A 470 -1.04 3.36 12.94
C ALA A 470 -2.38 4.15 12.86
N LEU A 471 -2.78 4.60 11.68
CA LEU A 471 -4.02 5.35 11.43
C LEU A 471 -5.00 4.56 10.55
N ALA A 472 -4.54 3.45 9.98
CA ALA A 472 -5.31 2.67 9.04
C ALA A 472 -6.51 2.03 9.75
N PRO A 473 -7.72 2.12 9.17
CA PRO A 473 -8.86 1.37 9.66
C PRO A 473 -8.67 -0.12 9.39
N LYS A 474 -9.37 -0.98 10.13
CA LYS A 474 -9.38 -2.43 9.89
C LYS A 474 -9.72 -2.80 8.45
N ALA A 475 -10.51 -1.97 7.76
CA ALA A 475 -10.81 -2.13 6.35
C ALA A 475 -9.54 -2.21 5.46
N GLN A 476 -8.42 -1.60 5.89
CA GLN A 476 -7.13 -1.66 5.17
C GLN A 476 -6.15 -2.70 5.73
N THR A 477 -6.40 -3.26 6.91
CA THR A 477 -5.43 -4.13 7.60
C THR A 477 -5.93 -5.52 7.93
N ASP A 478 -7.24 -5.76 7.97
CA ASP A 478 -7.84 -7.07 8.21
C ASP A 478 -8.10 -7.78 6.88
N VAL A 479 -7.25 -8.77 6.57
CA VAL A 479 -7.19 -9.44 5.28
C VAL A 479 -7.57 -10.91 5.37
N PRO A 480 -8.15 -11.50 4.31
CA PRO A 480 -8.48 -12.91 4.25
C PRO A 480 -7.23 -13.78 4.05
N PHE A 481 -7.28 -14.96 4.68
CA PHE A 481 -6.38 -16.08 4.45
C PHE A 481 -7.21 -17.28 4.04
N ILE A 482 -6.88 -17.92 2.91
CA ILE A 482 -7.56 -19.13 2.43
C ILE A 482 -6.50 -20.20 2.20
N LEU A 483 -6.76 -21.38 2.74
CA LEU A 483 -5.86 -22.50 2.62
C LEU A 483 -6.61 -23.74 2.13
N TRP A 484 -6.06 -24.39 1.13
CA TRP A 484 -6.43 -25.71 0.66
C TRP A 484 -5.20 -26.61 0.66
N LEU A 485 -5.36 -27.85 1.14
CA LEU A 485 -4.30 -28.86 1.21
C LEU A 485 -4.81 -30.16 0.59
N SER A 486 -4.04 -30.78 -0.31
CA SER A 486 -4.37 -32.13 -0.78
C SER A 486 -4.27 -33.17 0.37
N ASN A 487 -5.02 -34.25 0.28
CA ASN A 487 -4.99 -35.31 1.29
C ASN A 487 -3.58 -35.93 1.45
N GLY A 488 -2.84 -36.05 0.33
CA GLY A 488 -1.46 -36.51 0.35
C GLY A 488 -0.56 -35.58 1.14
N PHE A 489 -0.67 -34.28 0.88
CA PHE A 489 0.08 -33.25 1.59
C PHE A 489 -0.21 -33.27 3.11
N GLN A 490 -1.48 -33.27 3.49
CA GLN A 490 -1.86 -33.34 4.92
C GLN A 490 -1.27 -34.57 5.62
N LYS A 491 -1.33 -35.73 4.97
CA LYS A 491 -0.80 -36.97 5.51
C LYS A 491 0.73 -36.91 5.65
N ASN A 492 1.45 -36.44 4.64
CA ASN A 492 2.91 -36.41 4.63
C ASN A 492 3.45 -35.37 5.64
N HIS A 493 2.74 -34.27 5.83
CA HIS A 493 3.08 -33.25 6.82
C HIS A 493 2.47 -33.48 8.20
N THR A 494 1.76 -34.62 8.40
CA THR A 494 1.12 -34.97 9.68
C THR A 494 0.14 -33.91 10.20
N ILE A 495 -0.51 -33.19 9.27
CA ILE A 495 -1.51 -32.17 9.58
C ILE A 495 -2.83 -32.88 9.85
N SER A 496 -3.31 -32.83 11.10
CA SER A 496 -4.61 -33.40 11.44
C SER A 496 -5.74 -32.50 10.91
N GLN A 497 -6.87 -33.12 10.55
CA GLN A 497 -8.06 -32.38 10.11
C GLN A 497 -8.50 -31.36 11.19
N LEU A 498 -8.39 -31.72 12.48
CA LEU A 498 -8.72 -30.80 13.57
C LEU A 498 -7.79 -29.56 13.61
N ALA A 499 -6.47 -29.75 13.42
CA ALA A 499 -5.52 -28.64 13.37
C ALA A 499 -5.80 -27.74 12.18
N PHE A 500 -6.14 -28.32 11.03
CA PHE A 500 -6.51 -27.60 9.83
C PHE A 500 -7.78 -26.76 10.05
N GLU A 501 -8.85 -27.34 10.59
CA GLU A 501 -10.11 -26.62 10.87
C GLU A 501 -9.96 -25.56 11.98
N GLN A 502 -9.09 -25.77 12.96
CA GLN A 502 -8.84 -24.80 14.03
C GLN A 502 -8.15 -23.53 13.53
N LEU A 503 -7.44 -23.59 12.40
CA LEU A 503 -6.81 -22.42 11.80
C LEU A 503 -7.82 -21.30 11.54
N GLY A 504 -9.01 -21.61 11.03
CA GLY A 504 -10.07 -20.65 10.78
C GLY A 504 -10.62 -19.89 12.01
N ARG A 505 -10.19 -20.29 13.22
CA ARG A 505 -10.56 -19.62 14.48
C ARG A 505 -9.43 -18.78 15.07
N ARG A 506 -8.26 -18.80 14.46
CA ARG A 506 -7.08 -18.05 14.91
C ARG A 506 -7.04 -16.69 14.21
N TRP A 507 -6.58 -15.68 14.93
CA TRP A 507 -6.15 -14.44 14.33
C TRP A 507 -4.78 -14.67 13.70
N LEU A 508 -4.67 -14.39 12.41
CA LEU A 508 -3.46 -14.63 11.62
C LEU A 508 -2.69 -13.33 11.39
N SER A 509 -1.49 -13.45 10.83
CA SER A 509 -0.64 -12.34 10.42
C SER A 509 0.11 -12.71 9.15
N HIS A 510 0.48 -11.74 8.33
CA HIS A 510 1.44 -11.94 7.26
C HIS A 510 2.77 -12.54 7.75
N ASP A 511 3.16 -12.28 9.01
CA ASP A 511 4.34 -12.87 9.64
C ASP A 511 4.32 -14.40 9.65
N ASN A 512 3.12 -15.00 9.53
CA ASN A 512 2.99 -16.46 9.44
C ASN A 512 3.41 -17.04 8.08
N ILE A 513 3.38 -16.24 6.99
CA ILE A 513 3.49 -16.75 5.63
C ILE A 513 4.87 -17.36 5.39
N SER A 514 5.95 -16.61 5.62
CA SER A 514 7.31 -17.04 5.36
C SER A 514 7.69 -18.30 6.13
N HIS A 515 7.34 -18.38 7.41
CA HIS A 515 7.64 -19.52 8.25
C HIS A 515 6.78 -20.75 7.92
N THR A 516 5.52 -20.55 7.53
CA THR A 516 4.65 -21.64 7.06
C THR A 516 5.14 -22.21 5.72
N LEU A 517 5.59 -21.35 4.78
CA LEU A 517 6.17 -21.81 3.52
C LEU A 517 7.46 -22.64 3.76
N MET A 518 8.36 -22.18 4.65
CA MET A 518 9.52 -22.99 5.05
C MET A 518 9.09 -24.32 5.67
N GLY A 519 8.04 -24.30 6.49
CA GLY A 519 7.44 -25.50 7.08
C GLY A 519 6.89 -26.47 6.05
N PHE A 520 6.19 -25.99 5.04
CA PHE A 520 5.58 -26.78 3.97
C PHE A 520 6.60 -27.47 3.06
N TYR A 521 7.79 -26.91 2.93
CA TYR A 521 8.88 -27.52 2.15
C TYR A 521 9.95 -28.20 3.00
N ASP A 522 9.70 -28.42 4.29
CA ASP A 522 10.64 -29.07 5.21
C ASP A 522 12.01 -28.39 5.25
N VAL A 523 12.07 -27.07 5.11
CA VAL A 523 13.33 -26.31 5.09
C VAL A 523 13.88 -26.15 6.51
N GLU A 524 15.18 -26.46 6.64
CA GLU A 524 15.99 -26.15 7.83
C GLU A 524 16.75 -24.84 7.57
N ALA A 525 16.41 -23.80 8.31
CA ALA A 525 17.01 -22.48 8.22
C ALA A 525 17.19 -21.90 9.64
N THR A 526 18.24 -21.10 9.82
CA THR A 526 18.51 -20.46 11.12
C THR A 526 17.45 -19.42 11.48
N SER A 527 16.89 -18.76 10.48
CA SER A 527 15.85 -17.76 10.62
C SER A 527 14.44 -18.34 10.84
N TYR A 528 14.24 -19.67 10.71
CA TYR A 528 12.93 -20.26 10.93
C TYR A 528 12.44 -20.12 12.38
N VAL A 529 11.22 -19.60 12.54
CA VAL A 529 10.55 -19.41 13.83
C VAL A 529 9.30 -20.31 13.89
N ALA A 530 9.34 -21.36 14.69
CA ALA A 530 8.27 -22.37 14.76
C ALA A 530 6.93 -21.79 15.24
N GLU A 531 6.96 -20.76 16.09
CA GLU A 531 5.77 -20.07 16.61
C GLU A 531 5.00 -19.32 15.52
N GLN A 532 5.68 -18.95 14.43
CA GLN A 532 5.09 -18.28 13.28
C GLN A 532 4.60 -19.25 12.21
N ASP A 533 5.05 -20.50 12.21
CA ASP A 533 4.55 -21.55 11.32
C ASP A 533 3.15 -22.01 11.77
N LEU A 534 2.16 -21.90 10.90
CA LEU A 534 0.76 -22.28 11.18
C LEU A 534 0.59 -23.77 11.51
N PHE A 535 1.52 -24.60 11.06
CA PHE A 535 1.50 -26.07 11.23
C PHE A 535 2.82 -26.62 11.76
N ALA A 536 3.52 -25.85 12.62
CA ALA A 536 4.78 -26.27 13.19
C ALA A 536 4.70 -27.67 13.80
N ARG A 537 5.63 -28.54 13.42
CA ARG A 537 5.72 -29.90 13.97
C ARG A 537 6.50 -29.89 15.29
N PRO A 538 6.03 -30.64 16.32
CA PRO A 538 6.70 -30.68 17.61
C PRO A 538 8.16 -31.18 17.54
N ASP A 539 8.48 -32.04 16.59
CA ASP A 539 9.80 -32.64 16.39
C ASP A 539 10.83 -31.65 15.81
N ARG A 540 10.42 -30.59 15.11
CA ARG A 540 11.31 -29.54 14.61
C ARG A 540 11.86 -28.60 15.68
N GLY A 541 11.12 -28.38 16.78
CA GLY A 541 11.55 -27.54 17.91
C GLY A 541 12.65 -28.15 18.77
N HIS A 542 12.79 -29.47 18.77
CA HIS A 542 13.72 -30.21 19.67
C HIS A 542 15.15 -30.31 19.13
N ALA A 543 15.37 -30.19 17.82
CA ALA A 543 16.72 -30.24 17.24
C ALA A 543 17.61 -29.06 17.68
N ARG A 544 17.04 -27.87 17.91
CA ARG A 544 17.77 -26.69 18.38
C ARG A 544 18.20 -26.75 19.84
N THR A 545 17.38 -27.34 20.72
CA THR A 545 17.69 -27.43 22.16
C THR A 545 18.86 -28.36 22.45
N LEU A 546 19.09 -29.37 21.59
CA LEU A 546 20.22 -30.28 21.74
C LEU A 546 21.56 -29.69 21.23
N TYR A 547 21.52 -28.86 20.20
CA TYR A 547 22.74 -28.21 19.68
C TYR A 547 23.20 -27.04 20.58
N SER A 548 22.29 -26.24 21.15
CA SER A 548 22.67 -25.15 22.06
C SER A 548 23.23 -25.66 23.40
N VAL A 549 22.80 -26.82 23.87
CA VAL A 549 23.35 -27.47 25.09
C VAL A 549 24.71 -28.09 24.81
N ALA A 550 24.98 -28.59 23.60
CA ALA A 550 26.28 -29.18 23.24
C ALA A 550 27.39 -28.14 23.03
N VAL A 551 27.05 -26.93 22.54
CA VAL A 551 28.00 -25.83 22.34
C VAL A 551 28.31 -25.07 23.65
N SER A 552 27.42 -25.12 24.65
CA SER A 552 27.67 -24.53 25.99
C SER A 552 28.44 -25.45 26.91
N ALA A 553 28.69 -26.70 26.51
CA ALA A 553 29.41 -27.69 27.31
C ALA A 553 30.83 -28.01 26.78
N MET A 554 31.29 -27.30 25.75
CA MET A 554 32.68 -27.26 25.26
C MET A 554 33.27 -25.87 25.49
#